data_65d9c6272bad2703c6ea088e30cba5ea
#
_entry.id   65d9c6272bad2703c6ea088e30cba5ea
#
_cell.length_a   1.000
_cell.length_b   1.000
_cell.length_c   1.000
_cell.angle_alpha   90.00
_cell.angle_beta   90.00
_cell.angle_gamma   90.00
#
_symmetry.space_group_name_H-M   'P 1'
#
loop_
_entity.id
_entity.type
_entity.pdbx_description
1 polymer ?
#
loop_
_entity_poly.entity_id
_entity_poly.type
_entity_poly.pdbx_seq_one_letter_code
_entity_poly.pdbx_strand_id
1 'polypeptide(L)'
;MSRAIYLGGPLNDEFAFYEIPSPLVSAIYASHRVRSPMPEPRCLRPDCRCPYMQAVHRPMPEQTELVSIYTASDGIIDWRSCVVPGARAVRVESSHLGLGVDPRVLRLVISELARPLPAG
;
A
#
# COMPACT_ATOMS: atom_id res chain seq x y z
N MET A 1 16.39 14.87 -1.61
CA MET A 1 15.81 13.61 -2.14
C MET A 1 15.45 12.69 -0.98
N SER A 2 14.35 11.99 -1.08
CA SER A 2 13.85 11.05 -0.06
C SER A 2 13.52 9.70 -0.69
N ARG A 3 13.25 8.69 0.12
CA ARG A 3 12.78 7.38 -0.34
C ARG A 3 11.51 6.99 0.41
N ALA A 4 10.52 6.51 -0.32
CA ALA A 4 9.30 5.94 0.23
C ALA A 4 9.24 4.46 -0.15
N ILE A 5 8.97 3.59 0.84
CA ILE A 5 8.83 2.14 0.64
C ILE A 5 7.39 1.75 0.91
N TYR A 6 6.75 1.12 -0.06
CA TYR A 6 5.41 0.58 0.03
C TYR A 6 5.45 -0.94 0.12
N LEU A 7 4.68 -1.50 1.03
CA LEU A 7 4.55 -2.94 1.24
C LEU A 7 3.14 -3.38 0.81
N GLY A 8 3.02 -3.92 -0.41
CA GLY A 8 1.76 -4.40 -0.95
C GLY A 8 0.67 -3.32 -1.08
N GLY A 9 1.07 -2.07 -1.23
CA GLY A 9 0.13 -0.97 -1.41
C GLY A 9 -0.20 -0.74 -2.88
N PRO A 10 -1.48 -0.52 -3.25
CA PRO A 10 -1.86 -0.15 -4.60
C PRO A 10 -1.37 1.28 -4.90
N LEU A 11 -0.58 1.44 -5.94
CA LEU A 11 0.06 2.71 -6.30
C LEU A 11 -0.64 3.43 -7.45
N ASN A 12 -1.31 2.68 -8.33
CA ASN A 12 -2.00 3.24 -9.49
C ASN A 12 -3.53 3.12 -9.39
N ASP A 13 -4.02 2.34 -8.45
CA ASP A 13 -5.45 2.13 -8.22
C ASP A 13 -5.69 1.83 -6.75
N GLU A 14 -6.09 2.81 -5.99
CA GLU A 14 -6.39 2.69 -4.56
C GLU A 14 -7.58 1.77 -4.25
N PHE A 15 -8.31 1.37 -5.28
CA PHE A 15 -9.44 0.43 -5.18
C PHE A 15 -9.14 -0.96 -5.76
N ALA A 16 -7.87 -1.26 -6.02
CA ALA A 16 -7.40 -2.54 -6.56
C ALA A 16 -7.47 -3.69 -5.53
N PHE A 17 -8.53 -3.73 -4.76
CA PHE A 17 -8.81 -4.85 -3.86
C PHE A 17 -9.50 -5.97 -4.62
N TYR A 18 -9.14 -7.22 -4.35
CA TYR A 18 -9.98 -8.34 -4.75
C TYR A 18 -11.34 -8.22 -4.07
N GLU A 19 -12.39 -8.66 -4.75
CA GLU A 19 -13.74 -8.66 -4.19
C GLU A 19 -13.77 -9.47 -2.89
N ILE A 20 -13.79 -8.76 -1.77
CA ILE A 20 -13.98 -9.36 -0.45
C ILE A 20 -15.50 -9.47 -0.22
N PRO A 21 -16.02 -10.63 0.18
CA PRO A 21 -17.44 -10.78 0.45
C PRO A 21 -17.96 -9.68 1.39
N SER A 22 -19.01 -8.99 0.98
CA SER A 22 -19.60 -7.84 1.69
C SER A 22 -19.82 -8.07 3.20
N PRO A 23 -20.26 -9.27 3.66
CA PRO A 23 -20.40 -9.53 5.10
C PRO A 23 -19.07 -9.46 5.87
N LEU A 24 -17.98 -9.93 5.28
CA LEU A 24 -16.65 -9.87 5.91
C LEU A 24 -16.13 -8.44 5.99
N VAL A 25 -16.29 -7.67 4.92
CA VAL A 25 -15.95 -6.25 4.91
C VAL A 25 -16.74 -5.50 5.97
N SER A 26 -18.05 -5.73 6.06
CA SER A 26 -18.91 -5.13 7.07
C SER A 26 -18.49 -5.49 8.50
N ALA A 27 -18.10 -6.73 8.75
CA ALA A 27 -17.61 -7.18 10.05
C ALA A 27 -16.27 -6.53 10.43
N ILE A 28 -15.35 -6.40 9.47
CA ILE A 28 -14.08 -5.69 9.66
C ILE A 28 -14.33 -4.23 10.01
N TYR A 29 -15.19 -3.55 9.27
CA TYR A 29 -15.55 -2.15 9.55
C TYR A 29 -16.27 -1.97 10.87
N ALA A 30 -17.18 -2.86 11.25
CA ALA A 30 -17.85 -2.82 12.54
C ALA A 30 -16.86 -2.99 13.69
N SER A 31 -15.85 -3.85 13.56
CA SER A 31 -14.79 -4.03 14.56
C SER A 31 -13.89 -2.81 14.70
N HIS A 32 -13.64 -2.08 13.61
CA HIS A 32 -12.83 -0.86 13.63
C HIS A 32 -13.57 0.35 14.23
N ARG A 33 -14.89 0.44 14.07
CA ARG A 33 -15.70 1.52 14.66
C ARG A 33 -15.56 1.61 16.18
N VAL A 34 -15.25 0.51 16.84
CA VAL A 34 -15.13 0.42 18.30
C VAL A 34 -13.75 0.88 18.80
N ARG A 35 -12.73 0.95 17.95
CA ARG A 35 -11.34 1.09 18.40
C ARG A 35 -10.53 2.22 17.77
N SER A 36 -11.00 2.87 16.70
CA SER A 36 -10.17 3.86 16.01
C SER A 36 -11.02 4.97 15.37
N PRO A 37 -10.55 6.23 15.36
CA PRO A 37 -11.12 7.30 14.56
C PRO A 37 -10.83 7.12 13.05
N MET A 38 -10.87 5.89 12.55
CA MET A 38 -10.69 5.60 11.14
C MET A 38 -11.82 6.22 10.31
N PRO A 39 -11.51 6.65 9.07
CA PRO A 39 -12.47 7.24 8.18
C PRO A 39 -13.70 6.33 7.99
N GLU A 40 -14.85 6.94 7.82
CA GLU A 40 -16.11 6.22 7.58
C GLU A 40 -16.00 5.32 6.34
N PRO A 41 -16.80 4.23 6.25
CA PRO A 41 -16.84 3.36 5.07
C PRO A 41 -17.06 4.08 3.73
N ARG A 42 -17.56 5.31 3.78
CA ARG A 42 -17.72 6.20 2.62
C ARG A 42 -16.39 6.55 1.94
N CYS A 43 -15.27 6.50 2.68
CA CYS A 43 -13.94 6.78 2.12
C CYS A 43 -13.44 5.72 1.13
N LEU A 44 -14.12 4.59 1.02
CA LEU A 44 -13.84 3.56 0.02
C LEU A 44 -14.57 3.81 -1.32
N ARG A 45 -15.29 4.91 -1.44
CA ARG A 45 -15.97 5.28 -2.69
C ARG A 45 -15.05 6.15 -3.53
N PRO A 46 -14.96 5.91 -4.85
CA PRO A 46 -14.11 6.69 -5.75
C PRO A 46 -14.42 8.20 -5.76
N ASP A 47 -15.63 8.57 -5.39
CA ASP A 47 -16.11 9.95 -5.37
C ASP A 47 -15.94 10.65 -3.99
N CYS A 48 -15.37 9.98 -3.01
CA CYS A 48 -15.13 10.56 -1.69
C CYS A 48 -14.07 11.68 -1.76
N ARG A 49 -14.40 12.84 -1.21
CA ARG A 49 -13.53 14.02 -1.15
C ARG A 49 -13.15 14.42 0.28
N CYS A 50 -13.17 13.50 1.21
CA CYS A 50 -12.72 13.76 2.57
C CYS A 50 -11.21 14.09 2.61
N PRO A 51 -10.72 14.75 3.66
CA PRO A 51 -9.30 15.11 3.78
C PRO A 51 -8.33 13.93 3.62
N TYR A 52 -8.74 12.73 4.04
CA TYR A 52 -7.96 11.50 3.87
C TYR A 52 -7.80 11.16 2.38
N MET A 53 -8.90 11.10 1.61
CA MET A 53 -8.85 10.80 0.18
C MET A 53 -8.13 11.90 -0.60
N GLN A 54 -8.28 13.16 -0.22
CA GLN A 54 -7.50 14.25 -0.81
C GLN A 54 -5.99 14.07 -0.56
N ALA A 55 -5.60 13.58 0.60
CA ALA A 55 -4.20 13.30 0.90
C ALA A 55 -3.66 12.10 0.10
N VAL A 56 -4.48 11.05 -0.07
CA VAL A 56 -4.14 9.86 -0.88
C VAL A 56 -3.89 10.24 -2.34
N HIS A 57 -4.69 11.15 -2.89
CA HIS A 57 -4.56 11.60 -4.29
C HIS A 57 -3.49 12.68 -4.52
N ARG A 58 -2.80 13.12 -3.48
CA ARG A 58 -1.70 14.07 -3.69
C ARG A 58 -0.55 13.41 -4.44
N PRO A 59 -0.02 14.07 -5.46
CA PRO A 59 1.14 13.56 -6.16
C PRO A 59 2.33 13.42 -5.21
N MET A 60 3.10 12.36 -5.40
CA MET A 60 4.35 12.18 -4.68
C MET A 60 5.33 13.32 -5.02
N PRO A 61 6.08 13.86 -4.04
CA PRO A 61 7.10 14.86 -4.33
C PRO A 61 8.11 14.35 -5.38
N GLU A 62 8.44 15.17 -6.36
CA GLU A 62 9.31 14.81 -7.50
C GLU A 62 10.68 14.24 -7.08
N GLN A 63 11.16 14.63 -5.92
CA GLN A 63 12.45 14.18 -5.39
C GLN A 63 12.33 12.94 -4.48
N THR A 64 11.26 12.17 -4.62
CA THR A 64 11.05 10.94 -3.83
C THR A 64 11.26 9.71 -4.70
N GLU A 65 12.26 8.91 -4.37
CA GLU A 65 12.40 7.56 -4.95
C GLU A 65 11.34 6.64 -4.35
N LEU A 66 10.55 6.04 -5.20
CA LEU A 66 9.48 5.12 -4.80
C LEU A 66 9.95 3.67 -4.94
N VAL A 67 9.86 2.91 -3.86
CA VAL A 67 10.13 1.46 -3.84
C VAL A 67 8.85 0.73 -3.46
N SER A 68 8.42 -0.18 -4.31
CA SER A 68 7.25 -1.03 -4.09
C SER A 68 7.69 -2.47 -3.88
N ILE A 69 7.50 -3.00 -2.68
CA ILE A 69 7.73 -4.41 -2.35
C ILE A 69 6.37 -5.10 -2.35
N TYR A 70 6.21 -6.11 -3.19
CA TYR A 70 4.93 -6.77 -3.41
C TYR A 70 5.09 -8.29 -3.55
N THR A 71 3.99 -8.99 -3.43
CA THR A 71 3.90 -10.42 -3.68
C THR A 71 2.81 -10.75 -4.70
N ALA A 72 3.11 -11.64 -5.63
CA ALA A 72 2.11 -12.12 -6.59
C ALA A 72 1.09 -13.07 -5.94
N SER A 73 1.35 -13.55 -4.72
CA SER A 73 0.44 -14.35 -3.90
C SER A 73 -0.41 -13.51 -2.94
N ASP A 74 -0.49 -12.20 -3.18
CA ASP A 74 -1.35 -11.30 -2.40
C ASP A 74 -2.82 -11.67 -2.63
N GLY A 75 -3.53 -11.99 -1.55
CA GLY A 75 -4.94 -12.37 -1.58
C GLY A 75 -5.90 -11.21 -1.31
N ILE A 76 -5.39 -9.99 -1.10
CA ILE A 76 -6.17 -8.80 -0.74
C ILE A 76 -6.07 -7.75 -1.84
N ILE A 77 -4.85 -7.43 -2.28
CA ILE A 77 -4.58 -6.41 -3.29
C ILE A 77 -4.22 -7.07 -4.62
N ASP A 78 -4.73 -6.56 -5.73
CA ASP A 78 -4.22 -6.93 -7.03
C ASP A 78 -2.78 -6.45 -7.14
N TRP A 79 -1.82 -7.39 -7.13
CA TRP A 79 -0.39 -7.08 -7.12
C TRP A 79 0.06 -6.24 -8.33
N ARG A 80 -0.68 -6.28 -9.44
CA ARG A 80 -0.37 -5.48 -10.63
C ARG A 80 -0.47 -3.99 -10.35
N SER A 81 -1.32 -3.59 -9.40
CA SER A 81 -1.44 -2.20 -8.94
C SER A 81 -0.23 -1.71 -8.13
N CYS A 82 0.61 -2.64 -7.67
CA CYS A 82 1.85 -2.32 -6.95
C CYS A 82 3.03 -2.01 -7.91
N VAL A 83 2.87 -2.28 -9.21
CA VAL A 83 3.93 -2.12 -10.22
C VAL A 83 3.57 -0.93 -11.11
N VAL A 84 4.28 0.18 -10.93
CA VAL A 84 4.02 1.41 -11.67
C VAL A 84 5.30 1.95 -12.32
N PRO A 85 5.20 2.63 -13.46
CA PRO A 85 6.35 3.31 -14.06
C PRO A 85 7.00 4.30 -13.08
N GLY A 86 8.32 4.33 -13.05
CA GLY A 86 9.08 5.22 -12.17
C GLY A 86 9.29 4.71 -10.74
N ALA A 87 8.59 3.65 -10.33
CA ALA A 87 8.85 2.98 -9.07
C ALA A 87 9.80 1.78 -9.26
N ARG A 88 10.68 1.58 -8.30
CA ARG A 88 11.47 0.35 -8.19
C ARG A 88 10.57 -0.75 -7.59
N ALA A 89 10.13 -1.68 -8.40
CA ALA A 89 9.32 -2.82 -7.97
C ALA A 89 10.19 -4.01 -7.55
N VAL A 90 9.95 -4.55 -6.37
CA VAL A 90 10.65 -5.72 -5.83
C VAL A 90 9.63 -6.79 -5.45
N ARG A 91 9.63 -7.89 -6.18
CA ARG A 91 8.78 -9.04 -5.89
C ARG A 91 9.39 -9.91 -4.78
N VAL A 92 8.56 -10.35 -3.85
CA VAL A 92 8.91 -11.29 -2.79
C VAL A 92 7.91 -12.44 -2.74
N GLU A 93 8.33 -13.58 -2.22
CA GLU A 93 7.44 -14.71 -1.94
C GLU A 93 6.92 -14.58 -0.50
N SER A 94 5.68 -14.11 -0.36
CA SER A 94 5.02 -13.89 0.93
C SER A 94 3.49 -13.84 0.74
N SER A 95 2.77 -13.51 1.79
CA SER A 95 1.34 -13.13 1.74
C SER A 95 1.20 -11.63 2.01
N HIS A 96 0.00 -11.08 1.82
CA HIS A 96 -0.25 -9.67 2.13
C HIS A 96 0.12 -9.32 3.58
N LEU A 97 -0.34 -10.11 4.54
CA LEU A 97 0.00 -9.93 5.97
C LEU A 97 1.47 -10.23 6.25
N GLY A 98 2.06 -11.20 5.53
CA GLY A 98 3.47 -11.54 5.64
C GLY A 98 4.39 -10.39 5.26
N LEU A 99 4.00 -9.52 4.33
CA LEU A 99 4.80 -8.34 3.94
C LEU A 99 5.16 -7.44 5.14
N GLY A 100 4.30 -7.37 6.15
CA GLY A 100 4.53 -6.54 7.34
C GLY A 100 5.29 -7.22 8.48
N VAL A 101 5.42 -8.56 8.47
CA VAL A 101 5.95 -9.32 9.62
C VAL A 101 7.02 -10.35 9.26
N ASP A 102 7.18 -10.71 7.98
CA ASP A 102 8.20 -11.66 7.55
C ASP A 102 9.60 -11.08 7.73
N PRO A 103 10.48 -11.73 8.52
CA PRO A 103 11.83 -11.23 8.73
C PRO A 103 12.65 -11.05 7.45
N ARG A 104 12.37 -11.81 6.39
CA ARG A 104 13.03 -11.67 5.08
C ARG A 104 12.63 -10.36 4.41
N VAL A 105 11.35 -10.01 4.48
CA VAL A 105 10.85 -8.74 3.96
C VAL A 105 11.40 -7.57 4.76
N LEU A 106 11.44 -7.67 6.10
CA LEU A 106 11.99 -6.62 6.95
C LEU A 106 13.48 -6.38 6.67
N ARG A 107 14.27 -7.44 6.44
CA ARG A 107 15.68 -7.29 6.02
C ARG A 107 15.80 -6.61 4.67
N LEU A 108 14.93 -6.92 3.73
CA LEU A 108 14.87 -6.26 2.43
C LEU A 108 14.55 -4.76 2.59
N VAL A 109 13.59 -4.40 3.42
CA VAL A 109 13.26 -3.00 3.74
C VAL A 109 14.50 -2.27 4.30
N ILE A 110 15.19 -2.87 5.25
CA ILE A 110 16.40 -2.30 5.82
C ILE A 110 17.49 -2.10 4.74
N SER A 111 17.67 -3.08 3.87
CA SER A 111 18.65 -3.00 2.79
C SER A 111 18.29 -1.91 1.76
N GLU A 112 17.01 -1.76 1.43
CA GLU A 112 16.55 -0.68 0.55
C GLU A 112 16.72 0.69 1.20
N LEU A 113 16.45 0.83 2.49
CA LEU A 113 16.70 2.09 3.22
C LEU A 113 18.18 2.47 3.30
N ALA A 114 19.06 1.48 3.40
CA ALA A 114 20.51 1.68 3.45
C ALA A 114 21.13 1.97 2.07
N ARG A 115 20.43 1.70 0.99
CA ARG A 115 20.93 1.96 -0.37
C ARG A 115 21.10 3.46 -0.61
N PRO A 116 22.21 3.91 -1.24
CA PRO A 116 22.36 5.33 -1.59
C PRO A 116 21.16 5.85 -2.39
N LEU A 117 20.78 7.09 -2.13
CA LEU A 117 19.79 7.77 -2.95
C LEU A 117 20.38 8.07 -4.35
N PRO A 118 19.59 8.02 -5.42
CA PRO A 118 20.03 8.44 -6.73
C PRO A 118 20.59 9.88 -6.67
N ALA A 119 21.63 10.15 -7.43
CA ALA A 119 22.08 11.51 -7.62
C ALA A 119 20.95 12.31 -8.28
N GLY A 120 20.58 13.41 -7.65
CA GLY A 120 19.55 14.33 -8.16
C GLY A 120 19.94 15.00 -9.47
#